data_2ed6630ccb94b40e7ab94b65e6150957
#
_entry.id   2ed6630ccb94b40e7ab94b65e6150957
#
_cell.length_a   1.000
_cell.length_b   1.000
_cell.length_c   1.000
_cell.angle_alpha   90.00
_cell.angle_beta   90.00
_cell.angle_gamma   90.00
#
_symmetry.space_group_name_H-M   'P 1'
#
loop_
_entity.id
_entity.type
_entity.pdbx_description
1 polymer ?
#
loop_
_entity_poly.entity_id
_entity_poly.type
_entity_poly.pdbx_seq_one_letter_code
_entity_poly.pdbx_strand_id
1 'polypeptide(L)'
;KNHVAYTMAKYGMSMCVLGMAEEFKRDGIGVNALWPRTVIDTAALQMIPGIDASAGRTPEILADAAYIIFNRDAKECTGNFFVDDVLLASEGINLSFHQLK
;
A
#
# COMPACT_ATOMS: atom_id res chain seq x y z
N LYS A 1 -7.67 19.37 2.70
CA LYS A 1 -8.63 20.38 2.99
C LYS A 1 -10.04 19.85 2.78
N ASN A 2 -10.92 20.00 3.75
CA ASN A 2 -12.28 19.48 3.69
C ASN A 2 -12.36 17.97 3.55
N HIS A 3 -11.35 17.27 4.04
CA HIS A 3 -11.29 15.82 3.94
C HIS A 3 -11.11 15.18 5.32
N VAL A 4 -11.72 15.77 6.34
CA VAL A 4 -11.56 15.28 7.71
C VAL A 4 -12.04 13.83 7.84
N ALA A 5 -13.23 13.54 7.30
CA ALA A 5 -13.77 12.17 7.38
C ALA A 5 -12.88 11.19 6.64
N TYR A 6 -12.37 11.56 5.49
CA TYR A 6 -11.47 10.72 4.72
C TYR A 6 -10.18 10.47 5.50
N THR A 7 -9.62 11.54 6.07
CA THR A 7 -8.39 11.43 6.87
C THR A 7 -8.59 10.53 8.08
N MET A 8 -9.74 10.68 8.77
CA MET A 8 -10.04 9.83 9.92
C MET A 8 -10.16 8.36 9.51
N ALA A 9 -10.80 8.09 8.37
CA ALA A 9 -10.94 6.72 7.89
C ALA A 9 -9.57 6.11 7.58
N LYS A 10 -8.71 6.85 6.90
CA LYS A 10 -7.37 6.36 6.56
C LYS A 10 -6.52 6.15 7.81
N TYR A 11 -6.57 7.10 8.74
CA TYR A 11 -5.82 7.00 9.99
C TYR A 11 -6.32 5.83 10.83
N GLY A 12 -7.65 5.65 10.84
CA GLY A 12 -8.27 4.54 11.55
C GLY A 12 -7.80 3.20 11.03
N MET A 13 -7.65 3.05 9.71
CA MET A 13 -7.12 1.82 9.15
C MET A 13 -5.70 1.54 9.62
N SER A 14 -4.86 2.58 9.70
CA SER A 14 -3.49 2.43 10.21
C SER A 14 -3.48 1.97 11.65
N MET A 15 -4.37 2.54 12.48
CA MET A 15 -4.49 2.11 13.87
C MET A 15 -4.95 0.66 13.96
N CYS A 16 -5.85 0.24 13.07
CA CYS A 16 -6.28 -1.15 13.02
C CYS A 16 -5.13 -2.10 12.71
N VAL A 17 -4.24 -1.70 11.80
CA VAL A 17 -3.07 -2.52 11.48
C VAL A 17 -2.23 -2.76 12.73
N LEU A 18 -1.96 -1.71 13.49
CA LEU A 18 -1.16 -1.83 14.71
C LEU A 18 -1.85 -2.74 15.74
N GLY A 19 -3.14 -2.51 15.95
CA GLY A 19 -3.89 -3.30 16.94
C GLY A 19 -4.00 -4.76 16.55
N MET A 20 -4.39 -5.01 15.29
CA MET A 20 -4.58 -6.38 14.84
C MET A 20 -3.26 -7.14 14.73
N ALA A 21 -2.17 -6.46 14.37
CA ALA A 21 -0.88 -7.12 14.32
C ALA A 21 -0.50 -7.70 15.68
N GLU A 22 -0.74 -6.95 16.75
CA GLU A 22 -0.46 -7.44 18.09
C GLU A 22 -1.46 -8.49 18.54
N GLU A 23 -2.73 -8.26 18.24
CA GLU A 23 -3.80 -9.17 18.67
C GLU A 23 -3.64 -10.56 18.05
N PHE A 24 -3.25 -10.64 16.78
CA PHE A 24 -3.18 -11.91 16.07
C PHE A 24 -1.78 -12.49 16.02
N LYS A 25 -0.84 -11.88 16.73
CA LYS A 25 0.54 -12.33 16.73
C LYS A 25 0.67 -13.78 17.19
N ARG A 26 -0.08 -14.14 18.23
CA ARG A 26 -0.07 -15.51 18.76
C ARG A 26 -0.56 -16.53 17.76
N ASP A 27 -1.44 -16.11 16.87
CA ASP A 27 -2.03 -17.01 15.88
C ASP A 27 -1.18 -17.12 14.63
N GLY A 28 -0.05 -16.41 14.57
CA GLY A 28 0.84 -16.44 13.43
C GLY A 28 0.29 -15.73 12.21
N ILE A 29 -0.62 -14.78 12.41
CA ILE A 29 -1.23 -14.01 11.32
C ILE A 29 -0.49 -12.69 11.16
N GLY A 30 0.00 -12.42 9.94
CA GLY A 30 0.66 -11.16 9.63
C GLY A 30 -0.35 -10.11 9.21
N VAL A 31 -0.27 -8.93 9.81
CA VAL A 31 -1.14 -7.80 9.47
C VAL A 31 -0.26 -6.61 9.14
N ASN A 32 -0.36 -6.13 7.92
CA ASN A 32 0.48 -5.05 7.42
C ASN A 32 -0.34 -4.05 6.63
N ALA A 33 0.20 -2.86 6.45
CA ALA A 33 -0.37 -1.86 5.55
C ALA A 33 0.54 -1.72 4.34
N LEU A 34 -0.06 -1.49 3.19
CA LEU A 34 0.67 -1.24 1.95
C LEU A 34 0.19 0.09 1.39
N TRP A 35 1.11 1.00 1.20
CA TRP A 35 0.81 2.37 0.79
C TRP A 35 1.43 2.65 -0.57
N PRO A 36 0.66 3.24 -1.49
CA PRO A 36 1.25 3.74 -2.73
C PRO A 36 2.02 5.02 -2.45
N ARG A 37 3.13 5.20 -3.14
CA ARG A 37 3.86 6.47 -3.03
C ARG A 37 3.21 7.56 -3.86
N THR A 38 2.68 7.18 -5.03
CA THR A 38 2.07 8.13 -5.94
C THR A 38 0.61 7.75 -6.19
N VAL A 39 -0.12 8.62 -6.90
CA VAL A 39 -1.45 8.25 -7.36
C VAL A 39 -1.35 7.01 -8.28
N ILE A 40 -2.36 6.18 -8.20
CA ILE A 40 -2.44 4.96 -9.00
C ILE A 40 -3.53 5.13 -10.04
N ASP A 41 -3.23 4.77 -11.28
CA ASP A 41 -4.19 4.89 -12.37
C ASP A 41 -5.32 3.88 -12.21
N THR A 42 -6.42 4.33 -11.65
CA THR A 42 -7.61 3.51 -11.44
C THR A 42 -8.83 4.31 -11.90
N ALA A 43 -9.96 3.60 -12.07
CA ALA A 43 -11.20 4.26 -12.43
C ALA A 43 -11.62 5.31 -11.39
N ALA A 44 -11.35 5.04 -10.12
CA ALA A 44 -11.69 5.98 -9.05
C ALA A 44 -10.89 7.27 -9.19
N LEU A 45 -9.62 7.17 -9.57
CA LEU A 45 -8.77 8.35 -9.75
C LEU A 45 -9.28 9.24 -10.86
N GLN A 46 -9.77 8.65 -11.95
CA GLN A 46 -10.25 9.42 -13.10
C GLN A 46 -11.51 10.20 -12.79
N MET A 47 -12.19 9.88 -11.70
CA MET A 47 -13.40 10.58 -11.28
C MET A 47 -13.10 11.80 -10.40
N ILE A 48 -11.84 12.06 -10.09
CA ILE A 48 -11.44 13.18 -9.23
C ILE A 48 -10.95 14.32 -10.10
N PRO A 49 -11.67 15.48 -10.09
CA PRO A 49 -11.25 16.62 -10.92
C PRO A 49 -9.88 17.14 -10.49
N GLY A 50 -9.10 17.54 -11.47
CA GLY A 50 -7.80 18.17 -11.21
C GLY A 50 -6.66 17.20 -10.94
N ILE A 51 -6.93 15.90 -10.95
CA ILE A 51 -5.89 14.89 -10.79
C ILE A 51 -5.45 14.41 -12.18
N ASP A 52 -4.15 14.46 -12.40
CA ASP A 52 -3.56 13.96 -13.65
C ASP A 52 -3.11 12.52 -13.44
N ALA A 53 -3.88 11.58 -13.99
CA ALA A 53 -3.57 10.16 -13.84
C ALA A 53 -2.25 9.77 -14.50
N SER A 54 -1.82 10.53 -15.54
CA SER A 54 -0.58 10.22 -16.23
C SER A 54 0.66 10.42 -15.34
N ALA A 55 0.52 11.17 -14.25
CA ALA A 55 1.61 11.37 -13.30
C ALA A 55 1.75 10.21 -12.33
N GLY A 56 0.78 9.29 -12.30
CA GLY A 56 0.78 8.17 -11.40
C GLY A 56 1.48 6.95 -11.97
N ARG A 57 1.31 5.84 -11.27
CA ARG A 57 1.87 4.54 -11.66
C ARG A 57 0.74 3.56 -11.94
N THR A 58 1.07 2.46 -12.58
CA THR A 58 0.09 1.43 -12.90
C THR A 58 -0.30 0.65 -11.64
N PRO A 59 -1.52 0.07 -11.61
CA PRO A 59 -1.93 -0.74 -10.46
C PRO A 59 -1.02 -1.94 -10.19
N GLU A 60 -0.29 -2.41 -11.19
CA GLU A 60 0.61 -3.54 -11.04
C GLU A 60 1.67 -3.32 -9.97
N ILE A 61 2.05 -2.06 -9.70
CA ILE A 61 3.05 -1.81 -8.66
C ILE A 61 2.54 -2.25 -7.29
N LEU A 62 1.27 -1.99 -6.99
CA LEU A 62 0.69 -2.43 -5.73
C LEU A 62 0.47 -3.93 -5.72
N ALA A 63 0.07 -4.50 -6.85
CA ALA A 63 -0.13 -5.94 -6.94
C ALA A 63 1.19 -6.69 -6.71
N ASP A 64 2.28 -6.22 -7.31
CA ASP A 64 3.59 -6.84 -7.14
C ASP A 64 4.09 -6.70 -5.72
N ALA A 65 3.89 -5.53 -5.11
CA ALA A 65 4.27 -5.32 -3.71
C ALA A 65 3.47 -6.23 -2.78
N ALA A 66 2.17 -6.35 -3.01
CA ALA A 66 1.33 -7.23 -2.21
C ALA A 66 1.77 -8.68 -2.33
N TYR A 67 2.14 -9.10 -3.54
CA TYR A 67 2.62 -10.46 -3.77
C TYR A 67 3.86 -10.76 -2.93
N ILE A 68 4.79 -9.79 -2.85
CA ILE A 68 5.99 -9.95 -2.03
C ILE A 68 5.61 -10.14 -0.56
N ILE A 69 4.70 -9.31 -0.06
CA ILE A 69 4.27 -9.38 1.33
C ILE A 69 3.63 -10.74 1.62
N PHE A 70 2.76 -11.21 0.74
CA PHE A 70 2.06 -12.48 0.92
C PHE A 70 2.99 -13.69 0.91
N ASN A 71 4.17 -13.55 0.33
CA ASN A 71 5.14 -14.63 0.28
C ASN A 71 6.16 -14.59 1.44
N ARG A 72 6.06 -13.60 2.31
CA ARG A 72 6.91 -13.54 3.50
C ARG A 72 6.29 -14.33 4.64
N ASP A 73 7.14 -14.75 5.57
CA ASP A 73 6.69 -15.46 6.76
C ASP A 73 5.81 -14.53 7.60
N ALA A 74 4.54 -14.90 7.77
CA ALA A 74 3.58 -14.07 8.48
C ALA A 74 3.99 -13.81 9.94
N LYS A 75 4.72 -14.73 10.55
CA LYS A 75 5.16 -14.56 11.93
C LYS A 75 6.23 -13.49 12.06
N GLU A 76 6.99 -13.25 11.00
CA GLU A 76 8.08 -12.28 11.01
C GLU A 76 7.70 -10.98 10.31
N CYS A 77 6.76 -11.04 9.36
CA CYS A 77 6.34 -9.89 8.59
C CYS A 77 4.96 -9.43 9.07
N THR A 78 4.93 -8.62 10.11
CA THR A 78 3.69 -8.14 10.68
C THR A 78 3.90 -6.78 11.34
N GLY A 79 2.84 -5.98 11.40
CA GLY A 79 2.90 -4.66 12.02
C GLY A 79 3.67 -3.63 11.19
N ASN A 80 3.83 -3.85 9.91
CA ASN A 80 4.62 -2.97 9.05
C ASN A 80 3.75 -2.05 8.22
N PHE A 81 4.32 -0.90 7.88
CA PHE A 81 3.72 0.04 6.95
C PHE A 81 4.65 0.13 5.75
N PHE A 82 4.33 -0.61 4.71
CA PHE A 82 5.17 -0.67 3.52
C PHE A 82 4.77 0.40 2.52
N VAL A 83 5.76 0.97 1.85
CA VAL A 83 5.53 1.82 0.69
C VAL A 83 5.93 1.00 -0.53
N ASP A 84 5.09 0.96 -1.55
CA ASP A 84 5.22 0.04 -2.67
C ASP A 84 6.60 0.09 -3.35
N ASP A 85 7.05 1.27 -3.75
CA ASP A 85 8.32 1.37 -4.48
C ASP A 85 9.52 1.05 -3.58
N VAL A 86 9.45 1.41 -2.31
CA VAL A 86 10.54 1.09 -1.38
C VAL A 86 10.63 -0.42 -1.18
N LEU A 87 9.48 -1.07 -1.04
CA LEU A 87 9.45 -2.53 -0.87
C LEU A 87 10.00 -3.24 -2.10
N LEU A 88 9.56 -2.83 -3.29
CA LEU A 88 10.03 -3.45 -4.53
C LEU A 88 11.51 -3.21 -4.74
N ALA A 89 11.99 -2.00 -4.48
CA ALA A 89 13.40 -1.68 -4.61
C ALA A 89 14.26 -2.53 -3.68
N SER A 90 13.75 -2.81 -2.47
CA SER A 90 14.47 -3.65 -1.51
C SER A 90 14.62 -5.09 -2.02
N GLU A 91 13.75 -5.51 -2.94
CA GLU A 91 13.80 -6.83 -3.56
C GLU A 91 14.52 -6.82 -4.91
N GLY A 92 15.09 -5.69 -5.29
CA GLY A 92 15.84 -5.58 -6.54
C GLY A 92 14.99 -5.47 -7.80
N ILE A 93 13.73 -5.08 -7.66
CA ILE A 93 12.81 -5.04 -8.79
C ILE A 93 12.93 -3.69 -9.51
N ASN A 94 12.97 -3.74 -10.85
CA ASN A 94 13.04 -2.55 -11.68
C ASN A 94 11.66 -1.88 -11.73
N LEU A 95 11.60 -0.65 -11.23
CA LEU A 95 10.33 0.07 -11.10
C LEU A 95 9.88 0.74 -12.41
N SER A 96 10.73 0.78 -13.42
CA SER A 96 10.36 1.46 -14.67
C SER A 96 9.17 0.83 -15.37
N PHE A 97 8.90 -0.45 -15.12
CA PHE A 97 7.77 -1.15 -15.70
C PHE A 97 6.42 -0.71 -15.14
N HIS A 98 6.42 0.01 -14.02
CA HIS A 98 5.20 0.39 -13.31
C HIS A 98 4.78 1.83 -13.58
N GLN A 99 5.60 2.58 -14.30
CA GLN A 99 5.31 4.00 -14.55
C GLN A 99 4.47 4.18 -15.79
N LEU A 100 3.54 5.14 -15.70
CA LEU A 100 2.76 5.53 -16.87
C LEU A 100 3.61 6.40 -17.78
N LYS A 101 3.31 6.36 -19.05
CA LYS A 101 4.02 7.14 -20.04
C LYS A 101 3.40 8.49 -20.33
#